data_f7f69f1d47f1686a5a6e79af16746ce2
#
_entry.id   f7f69f1d47f1686a5a6e79af16746ce2
#
_cell.length_a   1.000
_cell.length_b   1.000
_cell.length_c   1.000
_cell.angle_alpha   90.00
_cell.angle_beta   90.00
_cell.angle_gamma   90.00
#
_symmetry.space_group_name_H-M   'P 1'
#
loop_
_entity.id
_entity.type
_entity.pdbx_description
1 polymer ?
#
loop_
_entity_poly.entity_id
_entity_poly.type
_entity_poly.pdbx_seq_one_letter_code
_entity_poly.pdbx_strand_id
1 'polypeptide(L)'
;MTCEHRFGLPLPGIAGWIFALALWGSALPPALAQESSPQSKGLRIAREAAARNDGFGNFTASMTMVLRNRQGQQSIRRIRFKVLEVEGGGDKSLIVFDRPRDVQGTALLTHGRLAGQDDQWLYLPALKRIKRISSSTRSSSFMGSEFSYEDMSSPEVGKYTHRYLRDEACGERVCTVTEQVPVDSKSSYSRQRVWRDTDELRVWMVHYYDRKDSHLKTLKLAGYERHLGQYWRAAEMTMENHLTGKSTVLEWADFQFRTGLSESDFSQTALRRVR
;
A
#
# COMPACT_ATOMS: atom_id res chain seq x y z
N MET A 1 -72.69 -26.07 -63.00
CA MET A 1 -73.75 -25.09 -62.91
C MET A 1 -73.12 -23.83 -62.50
N THR A 2 -72.69 -22.93 -63.54
CA THR A 2 -73.36 -21.72 -63.98
C THR A 2 -73.52 -20.70 -62.85
N CYS A 3 -73.06 -19.49 -62.92
CA CYS A 3 -73.03 -18.44 -63.94
C CYS A 3 -72.13 -17.31 -63.36
N GLU A 4 -71.15 -16.79 -64.03
CA GLU A 4 -70.97 -15.50 -64.73
C GLU A 4 -71.80 -14.30 -64.24
N HIS A 5 -71.11 -13.16 -64.03
CA HIS A 5 -71.25 -11.89 -64.68
C HIS A 5 -70.40 -10.84 -63.99
N ARG A 6 -69.31 -10.29 -64.55
CA ARG A 6 -69.00 -9.19 -65.46
C ARG A 6 -69.52 -7.79 -65.06
N PHE A 7 -68.57 -6.84 -65.28
CA PHE A 7 -68.60 -5.37 -65.40
C PHE A 7 -68.23 -4.59 -64.15
N GLY A 8 -67.35 -3.67 -64.13
CA GLY A 8 -66.67 -2.90 -65.18
C GLY A 8 -65.82 -1.81 -64.50
N LEU A 9 -64.74 -1.47 -65.09
CA LEU A 9 -63.85 -0.32 -64.71
C LEU A 9 -64.56 1.05 -64.93
N PRO A 10 -64.11 2.15 -64.25
CA PRO A 10 -62.95 2.92 -64.73
C PRO A 10 -62.04 3.51 -63.60
N LEU A 11 -60.80 3.68 -63.95
CA LEU A 11 -59.85 4.66 -63.38
C LEU A 11 -60.29 6.08 -63.77
N PRO A 12 -59.96 7.22 -63.06
CA PRO A 12 -58.60 7.69 -62.85
C PRO A 12 -58.37 8.47 -61.49
N GLY A 13 -57.12 8.77 -61.18
CA GLY A 13 -56.84 9.83 -60.20
C GLY A 13 -55.43 9.68 -59.57
N ILE A 14 -54.46 10.18 -60.30
CA ILE A 14 -53.09 10.38 -59.78
C ILE A 14 -53.12 11.51 -58.77
N ALA A 15 -52.87 11.20 -57.51
CA ALA A 15 -52.51 12.23 -56.52
C ALA A 15 -51.23 11.77 -55.82
N GLY A 16 -50.15 12.49 -56.17
CA GLY A 16 -48.84 12.26 -55.65
C GLY A 16 -48.75 12.58 -54.13
N TRP A 17 -48.36 11.59 -53.37
CA TRP A 17 -47.95 11.79 -51.98
C TRP A 17 -46.45 11.85 -51.92
N ILE A 18 -45.93 13.11 -51.71
CA ILE A 18 -44.51 13.34 -51.39
C ILE A 18 -44.30 12.87 -49.96
N PHE A 19 -43.63 11.74 -49.79
CA PHE A 19 -43.11 11.32 -48.49
C PHE A 19 -41.89 12.18 -48.17
N ALA A 20 -42.07 13.17 -47.33
CA ALA A 20 -40.97 13.88 -46.69
C ALA A 20 -40.31 12.94 -45.66
N LEU A 21 -39.17 12.37 -46.00
CA LEU A 21 -38.27 11.65 -45.06
C LEU A 21 -37.68 12.72 -44.11
N ALA A 22 -38.30 12.85 -42.93
CA ALA A 22 -37.69 13.56 -41.80
C ALA A 22 -36.51 12.73 -41.27
N LEU A 23 -35.29 13.07 -41.65
CA LEU A 23 -34.05 12.60 -41.01
C LEU A 23 -34.01 13.14 -39.57
N TRP A 24 -34.50 12.38 -38.62
CA TRP A 24 -34.21 12.59 -37.22
C TRP A 24 -32.73 12.24 -36.98
N GLY A 25 -31.90 13.27 -37.05
CA GLY A 25 -30.53 13.20 -36.55
C GLY A 25 -30.55 12.95 -35.06
N SER A 26 -30.34 11.69 -34.67
CA SER A 26 -30.08 11.32 -33.29
C SER A 26 -28.73 11.91 -32.89
N ALA A 27 -28.75 13.14 -32.37
CA ALA A 27 -27.58 13.68 -31.67
C ALA A 27 -27.35 12.80 -30.44
N LEU A 28 -26.33 11.92 -30.49
CA LEU A 28 -25.80 11.24 -29.34
C LEU A 28 -25.39 12.32 -28.32
N PRO A 29 -25.89 12.27 -27.08
CA PRO A 29 -25.41 13.20 -26.07
C PRO A 29 -23.90 13.02 -25.93
N PRO A 30 -23.12 14.13 -25.77
CA PRO A 30 -21.70 14.00 -25.49
C PRO A 30 -21.54 13.08 -24.25
N ALA A 31 -20.78 12.04 -24.39
CA ALA A 31 -20.38 11.20 -23.26
C ALA A 31 -19.67 12.14 -22.27
N LEU A 32 -20.39 12.59 -21.25
CA LEU A 32 -19.83 13.30 -20.12
C LEU A 32 -18.75 12.37 -19.57
N ALA A 33 -17.49 12.75 -19.71
CA ALA A 33 -16.39 12.10 -19.07
C ALA A 33 -16.74 12.04 -17.59
N GLN A 34 -17.16 10.86 -17.13
CA GLN A 34 -17.61 10.64 -15.77
C GLN A 34 -16.39 10.90 -14.88
N GLU A 35 -16.33 12.08 -14.26
CA GLU A 35 -15.26 12.40 -13.32
C GLU A 35 -15.16 11.23 -12.34
N SER A 36 -14.03 10.56 -12.34
CA SER A 36 -13.82 9.41 -11.46
C SER A 36 -14.01 9.86 -10.02
N SER A 37 -14.87 9.20 -9.27
CA SER A 37 -15.10 9.55 -7.87
C SER A 37 -13.79 9.67 -7.09
N PRO A 38 -13.70 10.49 -6.02
CA PRO A 38 -12.49 10.54 -5.18
C PRO A 38 -12.04 9.16 -4.71
N GLN A 39 -12.96 8.22 -4.50
CA GLN A 39 -12.65 6.84 -4.12
C GLN A 39 -12.00 6.07 -5.27
N SER A 40 -12.58 6.12 -6.47
CA SER A 40 -12.01 5.45 -7.65
C SER A 40 -10.65 6.04 -8.03
N LYS A 41 -10.49 7.37 -7.94
CA LYS A 41 -9.19 8.04 -8.15
C LYS A 41 -8.17 7.61 -7.10
N GLY A 42 -8.54 7.57 -5.80
CA GLY A 42 -7.65 7.14 -4.72
C GLY A 42 -7.21 5.68 -4.87
N LEU A 43 -8.15 4.78 -5.20
CA LEU A 43 -7.84 3.37 -5.43
C LEU A 43 -6.93 3.17 -6.66
N ARG A 44 -7.15 3.91 -7.74
CA ARG A 44 -6.29 3.85 -8.93
C ARG A 44 -4.86 4.28 -8.60
N ILE A 45 -4.66 5.37 -7.86
CA ILE A 45 -3.34 5.84 -7.41
C ILE A 45 -2.65 4.77 -6.55
N ALA A 46 -3.38 4.15 -5.62
CA ALA A 46 -2.81 3.11 -4.76
C ALA A 46 -2.38 1.87 -5.57
N ARG A 47 -3.18 1.42 -6.54
CA ARG A 47 -2.87 0.30 -7.43
C ARG A 47 -1.67 0.61 -8.33
N GLU A 48 -1.61 1.80 -8.90
CA GLU A 48 -0.49 2.22 -9.74
C GLU A 48 0.82 2.29 -8.94
N ALA A 49 0.79 2.84 -7.72
CA ALA A 49 1.94 2.86 -6.83
C ALA A 49 2.42 1.47 -6.44
N ALA A 50 1.50 0.51 -6.20
CA ALA A 50 1.84 -0.88 -5.93
C ALA A 50 2.48 -1.54 -7.16
N ALA A 51 1.85 -1.44 -8.34
CA ALA A 51 2.35 -2.04 -9.58
C ALA A 51 3.76 -1.56 -9.97
N ARG A 52 4.13 -0.32 -9.64
CA ARG A 52 5.50 0.18 -9.87
C ARG A 52 6.55 -0.50 -8.97
N ASN A 53 6.11 -1.14 -7.90
CA ASN A 53 6.98 -1.85 -6.97
C ASN A 53 7.02 -3.36 -7.22
N ASP A 54 6.19 -3.90 -8.09
CA ASP A 54 6.11 -5.33 -8.40
C ASP A 54 7.27 -5.80 -9.28
N GLY A 55 7.70 -7.05 -9.12
CA GLY A 55 8.72 -7.71 -9.95
C GLY A 55 10.15 -7.55 -9.43
N PHE A 56 10.36 -7.06 -8.19
CA PHE A 56 11.71 -6.97 -7.61
C PHE A 56 12.28 -8.35 -7.23
N GLY A 57 11.44 -9.35 -6.99
CA GLY A 57 11.76 -10.73 -6.66
C GLY A 57 12.16 -10.89 -5.20
N ASN A 58 13.36 -10.50 -4.83
CA ASN A 58 13.82 -10.52 -3.44
C ASN A 58 14.96 -9.52 -3.23
N PHE A 59 15.17 -9.11 -1.98
CA PHE A 59 16.34 -8.34 -1.62
C PHE A 59 16.75 -8.56 -0.16
N THR A 60 18.00 -8.22 0.12
CA THR A 60 18.54 -8.02 1.48
C THR A 60 18.95 -6.58 1.65
N ALA A 61 18.95 -6.09 2.91
CA ALA A 61 19.46 -4.78 3.26
C ALA A 61 19.97 -4.78 4.69
N SER A 62 20.84 -3.83 5.03
CA SER A 62 21.16 -3.47 6.40
C SER A 62 20.30 -2.28 6.84
N MET A 63 19.98 -2.23 8.13
CA MET A 63 19.21 -1.14 8.71
C MET A 63 19.78 -0.76 10.07
N THR A 64 19.99 0.53 10.27
CA THR A 64 20.28 1.11 11.59
C THR A 64 18.98 1.73 12.13
N MET A 65 18.52 1.25 13.29
CA MET A 65 17.36 1.83 13.97
C MET A 65 17.85 2.69 15.15
N VAL A 66 17.57 3.98 15.10
CA VAL A 66 17.89 4.95 16.15
C VAL A 66 16.61 5.34 16.88
N LEU A 67 16.49 4.91 18.13
CA LEU A 67 15.37 5.27 19.00
C LEU A 67 15.76 6.52 19.78
N ARG A 68 14.89 7.54 19.80
CA ARG A 68 15.11 8.78 20.56
C ARG A 68 13.95 9.00 21.54
N ASN A 69 14.29 9.23 22.81
CA ASN A 69 13.31 9.64 23.79
C ASN A 69 13.05 11.16 23.73
N ARG A 70 12.09 11.65 24.51
CA ARG A 70 11.73 13.07 24.56
C ARG A 70 12.90 13.99 24.98
N GLN A 71 13.86 13.47 25.74
CA GLN A 71 15.05 14.19 26.21
C GLN A 71 16.22 14.12 25.21
N GLY A 72 16.04 13.48 24.04
CA GLY A 72 17.04 13.35 23.01
C GLY A 72 18.06 12.20 23.23
N GLN A 73 17.92 11.42 24.31
CA GLN A 73 18.79 10.25 24.53
C GLN A 73 18.48 9.19 23.46
N GLN A 74 19.55 8.53 23.00
CA GLN A 74 19.44 7.59 21.87
C GLN A 74 19.81 6.15 22.27
N SER A 75 19.15 5.20 21.61
CA SER A 75 19.53 3.79 21.60
C SER A 75 19.62 3.34 20.15
N ILE A 76 20.71 2.69 19.77
CA ILE A 76 21.00 2.32 18.38
C ILE A 76 20.96 0.79 18.26
N ARG A 77 20.34 0.31 17.19
CA ARG A 77 20.27 -1.12 16.85
C ARG A 77 20.72 -1.35 15.42
N ARG A 78 21.47 -2.44 15.22
CA ARG A 78 21.88 -2.91 13.90
C ARG A 78 21.01 -4.09 13.53
N ILE A 79 20.48 -4.08 12.31
CA ILE A 79 19.43 -5.01 11.87
C ILE A 79 19.75 -5.46 10.45
N ARG A 80 19.59 -6.75 10.19
CA ARG A 80 19.53 -7.30 8.83
C ARG A 80 18.08 -7.48 8.43
N PHE A 81 17.81 -7.17 7.18
CA PHE A 81 16.46 -7.25 6.60
C PHE A 81 16.48 -8.09 5.34
N LYS A 82 15.50 -8.96 5.19
CA LYS A 82 15.28 -9.79 4.00
C LYS A 82 13.83 -9.68 3.57
N VAL A 83 13.60 -9.61 2.27
CA VAL A 83 12.26 -9.63 1.68
C VAL A 83 12.23 -10.60 0.52
N LEU A 84 11.15 -11.36 0.41
CA LEU A 84 10.79 -12.19 -0.72
C LEU A 84 9.42 -11.75 -1.23
N GLU A 85 9.39 -11.34 -2.48
CA GLU A 85 8.14 -11.09 -3.19
C GLU A 85 7.45 -12.41 -3.48
N VAL A 86 6.13 -12.46 -3.27
CA VAL A 86 5.31 -13.64 -3.53
C VAL A 86 4.26 -13.27 -4.57
N GLU A 87 4.42 -13.80 -5.77
CA GLU A 87 3.49 -13.57 -6.87
C GLU A 87 2.05 -14.00 -6.49
N GLY A 88 1.09 -13.08 -6.64
CA GLY A 88 -0.30 -13.33 -6.27
C GLY A 88 -0.56 -13.52 -4.77
N GLY A 89 0.43 -13.26 -3.93
CA GLY A 89 0.36 -13.31 -2.47
C GLY A 89 0.89 -12.03 -1.82
N GLY A 90 0.92 -11.97 -0.50
CA GLY A 90 1.61 -10.92 0.23
C GLY A 90 3.08 -11.30 0.47
N ASP A 91 3.96 -10.30 0.41
CA ASP A 91 5.40 -10.48 0.58
C ASP A 91 5.78 -11.09 1.93
N LYS A 92 6.91 -11.80 1.95
CA LYS A 92 7.49 -12.30 3.19
C LYS A 92 8.68 -11.45 3.60
N SER A 93 8.78 -11.15 4.87
CA SER A 93 9.93 -10.42 5.41
C SER A 93 10.50 -11.06 6.66
N LEU A 94 11.82 -10.90 6.83
CA LEU A 94 12.54 -11.35 8.01
C LEU A 94 13.46 -10.23 8.48
N ILE A 95 13.24 -9.78 9.70
CA ILE A 95 14.02 -8.75 10.41
C ILE A 95 14.82 -9.46 11.48
N VAL A 96 16.16 -9.25 11.54
CA VAL A 96 17.04 -9.87 12.52
C VAL A 96 17.89 -8.80 13.20
N PHE A 97 17.82 -8.74 14.52
CA PHE A 97 18.64 -7.82 15.32
C PHE A 97 20.04 -8.41 15.55
N ASP A 98 21.07 -7.69 15.13
CA ASP A 98 22.47 -8.08 15.30
C ASP A 98 23.14 -7.38 16.50
N ARG A 99 22.71 -6.18 16.84
CA ARG A 99 23.20 -5.39 17.97
C ARG A 99 22.10 -4.49 18.53
N PRO A 100 22.19 -4.09 19.80
CA PRO A 100 23.14 -4.51 20.83
C PRO A 100 22.88 -5.93 21.36
N ARG A 101 23.71 -6.39 22.32
CA ARG A 101 23.69 -7.78 22.80
C ARG A 101 22.38 -8.20 23.47
N ASP A 102 21.69 -7.27 24.10
CA ASP A 102 20.39 -7.52 24.78
C ASP A 102 19.25 -7.89 23.82
N VAL A 103 19.31 -7.44 22.55
CA VAL A 103 18.33 -7.79 21.52
C VAL A 103 18.89 -8.71 20.42
N GLN A 104 20.19 -9.05 20.51
CA GLN A 104 20.88 -9.84 19.48
C GLN A 104 20.18 -11.18 19.25
N GLY A 105 19.94 -11.54 17.97
CA GLY A 105 19.25 -12.75 17.56
C GLY A 105 17.73 -12.70 17.73
N THR A 106 17.18 -11.61 18.27
CA THR A 106 15.73 -11.38 18.17
C THR A 106 15.36 -11.22 16.70
N ALA A 107 14.28 -11.88 16.28
CA ALA A 107 13.88 -11.80 14.89
C ALA A 107 12.36 -11.76 14.73
N LEU A 108 11.88 -10.97 13.76
CA LEU A 108 10.48 -10.89 13.35
C LEU A 108 10.34 -11.47 11.95
N LEU A 109 9.52 -12.51 11.83
CA LEU A 109 9.08 -13.08 10.55
C LEU A 109 7.67 -12.59 10.26
N THR A 110 7.46 -12.06 9.06
CA THR A 110 6.14 -11.67 8.57
C THR A 110 5.82 -12.42 7.30
N HIS A 111 4.63 -13.03 7.24
CA HIS A 111 4.02 -13.50 6.01
C HIS A 111 2.88 -12.55 5.69
N GLY A 112 3.07 -11.73 4.66
CA GLY A 112 2.10 -10.78 4.17
C GLY A 112 0.86 -11.47 3.62
N ARG A 113 -0.26 -10.73 3.61
CA ARG A 113 -1.52 -11.11 2.97
C ARG A 113 -2.02 -9.93 2.16
N LEU A 114 -2.57 -10.20 0.97
CA LEU A 114 -3.13 -9.14 0.11
C LEU A 114 -4.32 -8.42 0.77
N ALA A 115 -5.02 -9.11 1.66
CA ALA A 115 -6.10 -8.57 2.46
C ALA A 115 -6.10 -9.18 3.87
N GLY A 116 -6.62 -8.45 4.85
CA GLY A 116 -6.66 -8.88 6.24
C GLY A 116 -5.31 -8.76 6.95
N GLN A 117 -5.16 -9.53 8.02
CA GLN A 117 -3.99 -9.45 8.90
C GLN A 117 -2.87 -10.36 8.41
N ASP A 118 -1.63 -9.84 8.44
CA ASP A 118 -0.43 -10.64 8.22
C ASP A 118 -0.20 -11.62 9.37
N ASP A 119 0.44 -12.74 9.06
CA ASP A 119 0.94 -13.65 10.08
C ASP A 119 2.34 -13.21 10.50
N GLN A 120 2.51 -12.88 11.77
CA GLN A 120 3.78 -12.41 12.33
C GLN A 120 4.22 -13.28 13.50
N TRP A 121 5.52 -13.62 13.53
CA TRP A 121 6.15 -14.41 14.59
C TRP A 121 7.43 -13.72 15.07
N LEU A 122 7.49 -13.46 16.37
CA LEU A 122 8.65 -12.90 17.04
C LEU A 122 9.44 -14.04 17.72
N TYR A 123 10.68 -14.22 17.33
CA TYR A 123 11.62 -15.10 18.01
C TYR A 123 12.39 -14.33 19.08
N LEU A 124 12.39 -14.88 20.30
CA LEU A 124 13.10 -14.33 21.46
C LEU A 124 14.19 -15.32 21.86
N PRO A 125 15.48 -15.07 21.53
CA PRO A 125 16.57 -16.01 21.75
C PRO A 125 16.81 -16.31 23.24
N ALA A 126 16.67 -15.32 24.12
CA ALA A 126 16.80 -15.50 25.57
C ALA A 126 15.80 -16.52 26.12
N LEU A 127 14.62 -16.64 25.53
CA LEU A 127 13.58 -17.60 25.91
C LEU A 127 13.55 -18.84 25.01
N LYS A 128 14.34 -18.86 23.92
CA LYS A 128 14.32 -19.89 22.86
C LYS A 128 12.88 -20.16 22.33
N ARG A 129 12.04 -19.13 22.31
CA ARG A 129 10.61 -19.23 21.96
C ARG A 129 10.25 -18.38 20.77
N ILE A 130 9.33 -18.90 19.96
CA ILE A 130 8.61 -18.15 18.93
C ILE A 130 7.25 -17.77 19.51
N LYS A 131 6.94 -16.48 19.49
CA LYS A 131 5.65 -15.93 19.90
C LYS A 131 4.93 -15.41 18.65
N ARG A 132 3.71 -15.88 18.38
CA ARG A 132 2.85 -15.29 17.35
C ARG A 132 2.34 -13.93 17.83
N ILE A 133 2.41 -12.93 16.96
CA ILE A 133 1.83 -11.61 17.22
C ILE A 133 0.33 -11.71 16.97
N SER A 134 -0.44 -11.55 18.04
CA SER A 134 -1.91 -11.57 17.95
C SER A 134 -2.47 -10.21 17.51
N SER A 135 -3.72 -10.19 17.07
CA SER A 135 -4.41 -8.95 16.73
C SER A 135 -4.42 -7.92 17.89
N SER A 136 -4.46 -8.37 19.14
CA SER A 136 -4.41 -7.49 20.32
C SER A 136 -3.02 -6.91 20.62
N THR A 137 -1.94 -7.53 20.09
CA THR A 137 -0.55 -7.05 20.31
C THR A 137 0.03 -6.31 19.12
N ARG A 138 -0.68 -6.26 17.98
CA ARG A 138 -0.20 -5.57 16.77
C ARG A 138 0.00 -4.06 16.94
N SER A 139 -0.82 -3.42 17.76
CA SER A 139 -0.69 -2.00 18.11
C SER A 139 0.46 -1.69 19.05
N SER A 140 1.07 -2.72 19.66
CA SER A 140 2.21 -2.53 20.55
C SER A 140 3.45 -2.08 19.78
N SER A 141 4.30 -1.32 20.47
CA SER A 141 5.58 -0.87 19.96
C SER A 141 6.47 -2.04 19.52
N PHE A 142 6.97 -1.99 18.28
CA PHE A 142 7.96 -2.94 17.77
C PHE A 142 9.30 -2.70 18.46
N MET A 143 9.67 -3.61 19.36
CA MET A 143 10.93 -3.57 20.09
C MET A 143 11.24 -2.21 20.75
N GLY A 144 10.23 -1.50 21.25
CA GLY A 144 10.37 -0.20 21.92
C GLY A 144 10.55 1.00 20.98
N SER A 145 10.42 0.82 19.66
CA SER A 145 10.43 1.89 18.67
C SER A 145 9.06 2.57 18.56
N GLU A 146 8.97 3.68 17.83
CA GLU A 146 7.69 4.33 17.52
C GLU A 146 6.95 3.67 16.35
N PHE A 147 7.53 2.64 15.75
CA PHE A 147 6.83 1.72 14.86
C PHE A 147 6.10 0.66 15.69
N SER A 148 4.89 0.32 15.33
CA SER A 148 4.14 -0.81 15.88
C SER A 148 4.40 -2.08 15.07
N TYR A 149 4.00 -3.26 15.56
CA TYR A 149 4.00 -4.48 14.74
C TYR A 149 3.10 -4.35 13.51
N GLU A 150 2.03 -3.55 13.59
CA GLU A 150 1.17 -3.22 12.45
C GLU A 150 1.91 -2.46 11.36
N ASP A 151 2.82 -1.55 11.73
CA ASP A 151 3.63 -0.79 10.78
C ASP A 151 4.72 -1.64 10.09
N MET A 152 5.05 -2.81 10.66
CA MET A 152 5.99 -3.77 10.06
C MET A 152 5.31 -4.72 9.06
N SER A 153 4.05 -4.49 8.75
CA SER A 153 3.27 -5.22 7.75
C SER A 153 3.43 -4.61 6.36
N SER A 154 3.29 -5.43 5.31
CA SER A 154 3.27 -4.93 3.93
C SER A 154 2.03 -4.04 3.71
N PRO A 155 2.20 -2.85 3.09
CA PRO A 155 1.11 -1.91 2.84
C PRO A 155 0.29 -2.30 1.59
N GLU A 156 -0.33 -3.47 1.61
CA GLU A 156 -1.12 -4.00 0.49
C GLU A 156 -2.38 -3.17 0.23
N VAL A 157 -2.70 -2.95 -1.05
CA VAL A 157 -3.86 -2.14 -1.48
C VAL A 157 -5.17 -2.66 -0.88
N GLY A 158 -5.35 -3.98 -0.84
CA GLY A 158 -6.57 -4.62 -0.32
C GLY A 158 -6.80 -4.49 1.19
N LYS A 159 -5.81 -4.00 1.93
CA LYS A 159 -5.94 -3.76 3.39
C LYS A 159 -6.65 -2.46 3.73
N TYR A 160 -6.89 -1.58 2.74
CA TYR A 160 -7.44 -0.26 2.95
C TYR A 160 -8.54 0.06 1.94
N THR A 161 -9.48 0.91 2.32
CA THR A 161 -10.24 1.72 1.36
C THR A 161 -9.45 2.99 1.07
N HIS A 162 -9.57 3.53 -0.15
CA HIS A 162 -8.76 4.64 -0.61
C HIS A 162 -9.64 5.79 -1.08
N ARG A 163 -9.23 7.03 -0.79
CA ARG A 163 -9.88 8.24 -1.26
C ARG A 163 -8.83 9.29 -1.62
N TYR A 164 -8.90 9.84 -2.82
CA TYR A 164 -8.14 11.02 -3.19
C TYR A 164 -8.68 12.24 -2.43
N LEU A 165 -7.79 13.07 -1.91
CA LEU A 165 -8.16 14.30 -1.23
C LEU A 165 -7.85 15.53 -2.08
N ARG A 166 -6.58 15.70 -2.48
CA ARG A 166 -6.07 16.85 -3.22
C ARG A 166 -4.66 16.62 -3.70
N ASP A 167 -4.18 17.52 -4.55
CA ASP A 167 -2.76 17.69 -4.82
C ASP A 167 -2.30 18.96 -4.09
N GLU A 168 -1.10 18.94 -3.52
CA GLU A 168 -0.51 20.08 -2.82
C GLU A 168 1.02 20.07 -2.91
N ALA A 169 1.67 21.20 -2.67
CA ALA A 169 3.11 21.27 -2.59
C ALA A 169 3.65 20.46 -1.40
N CYS A 170 4.70 19.68 -1.63
CA CYS A 170 5.45 18.95 -0.60
C CYS A 170 6.95 19.14 -0.80
N GLY A 171 7.49 20.23 -0.22
CA GLY A 171 8.82 20.75 -0.54
C GLY A 171 8.86 21.28 -1.96
N GLU A 172 9.86 20.91 -2.75
CA GLU A 172 10.04 21.31 -4.15
C GLU A 172 9.19 20.49 -5.16
N ARG A 173 8.30 19.63 -4.67
CA ARG A 173 7.49 18.72 -5.48
C ARG A 173 6.01 19.01 -5.34
N VAL A 174 5.22 18.43 -6.22
CA VAL A 174 3.78 18.29 -6.05
C VAL A 174 3.49 16.88 -5.56
N CYS A 175 2.71 16.77 -4.50
CA CYS A 175 2.25 15.49 -3.97
C CYS A 175 0.75 15.33 -4.13
N THR A 176 0.36 14.14 -4.53
CA THR A 176 -1.02 13.68 -4.39
C THR A 176 -1.24 13.19 -2.95
N VAL A 177 -2.25 13.75 -2.30
CA VAL A 177 -2.67 13.36 -0.96
C VAL A 177 -3.86 12.42 -1.06
N THR A 178 -3.70 11.21 -0.51
CA THR A 178 -4.77 10.22 -0.41
C THR A 178 -5.04 9.91 1.04
N GLU A 179 -6.30 9.62 1.37
CA GLU A 179 -6.69 9.04 2.65
C GLU A 179 -6.97 7.56 2.46
N GLN A 180 -6.44 6.76 3.36
CA GLN A 180 -6.70 5.33 3.40
C GLN A 180 -7.20 4.93 4.79
N VAL A 181 -8.29 4.14 4.80
CA VAL A 181 -8.93 3.64 6.03
C VAL A 181 -8.74 2.14 6.08
N PRO A 182 -8.16 1.59 7.17
CA PRO A 182 -7.99 0.17 7.33
C PRO A 182 -9.32 -0.58 7.23
N VAL A 183 -9.38 -1.67 6.46
CA VAL A 183 -10.54 -2.57 6.39
C VAL A 183 -10.64 -3.41 7.67
N ASP A 184 -9.50 -3.72 8.30
CA ASP A 184 -9.47 -4.44 9.56
C ASP A 184 -9.96 -3.57 10.72
N SER A 185 -11.12 -3.89 11.27
CA SER A 185 -11.71 -3.19 12.42
C SER A 185 -10.85 -3.23 13.70
N LYS A 186 -9.83 -4.11 13.75
CA LYS A 186 -8.87 -4.23 14.85
C LYS A 186 -7.59 -3.42 14.64
N SER A 187 -7.47 -2.68 13.54
CA SER A 187 -6.37 -1.73 13.33
C SER A 187 -6.31 -0.72 14.48
N SER A 188 -5.11 -0.32 14.86
CA SER A 188 -4.89 0.75 15.83
C SER A 188 -5.17 2.13 15.26
N TYR A 189 -5.33 2.22 13.95
CA TYR A 189 -5.57 3.47 13.24
C TYR A 189 -7.01 3.58 12.77
N SER A 190 -7.59 4.79 12.91
CA SER A 190 -8.86 5.15 12.27
C SER A 190 -8.66 5.40 10.77
N ARG A 191 -7.57 6.05 10.41
CA ARG A 191 -7.17 6.38 9.03
C ARG A 191 -5.70 6.77 8.97
N GLN A 192 -5.21 6.84 7.73
CA GLN A 192 -3.90 7.38 7.39
C GLN A 192 -4.06 8.37 6.23
N ARG A 193 -3.26 9.43 6.20
CA ARG A 193 -3.11 10.31 5.02
C ARG A 193 -1.72 10.11 4.45
N VAL A 194 -1.65 9.91 3.15
CA VAL A 194 -0.40 9.54 2.47
C VAL A 194 -0.12 10.56 1.37
N TRP A 195 1.07 11.14 1.42
CA TRP A 195 1.60 12.04 0.41
C TRP A 195 2.52 11.25 -0.52
N ARG A 196 2.17 11.23 -1.79
CA ARG A 196 2.99 10.62 -2.85
C ARG A 196 3.32 11.68 -3.87
N ASP A 197 4.59 11.73 -4.34
CA ASP A 197 4.89 12.58 -5.48
C ASP A 197 4.08 12.15 -6.72
N THR A 198 3.81 13.10 -7.61
CA THR A 198 3.00 12.86 -8.81
C THR A 198 3.76 12.11 -9.89
N ASP A 199 5.07 12.12 -9.88
CA ASP A 199 5.91 11.59 -10.94
C ASP A 199 6.12 10.08 -10.80
N GLU A 200 6.60 9.65 -9.63
CA GLU A 200 6.96 8.26 -9.36
C GLU A 200 6.06 7.58 -8.33
N LEU A 201 5.10 8.32 -7.74
CA LEU A 201 4.19 7.87 -6.68
C LEU A 201 4.92 7.38 -5.42
N ARG A 202 6.15 7.87 -5.18
CA ARG A 202 6.92 7.59 -3.96
C ARG A 202 6.25 8.24 -2.76
N VAL A 203 6.21 7.53 -1.64
CA VAL A 203 5.65 8.05 -0.39
C VAL A 203 6.66 8.98 0.29
N TRP A 204 6.32 10.23 0.52
CA TRP A 204 7.16 11.19 1.24
C TRP A 204 6.75 11.39 2.68
N MET A 205 5.44 11.22 2.96
CA MET A 205 4.92 11.41 4.31
C MET A 205 3.66 10.59 4.52
N VAL A 206 3.49 10.10 5.75
CA VAL A 206 2.26 9.45 6.20
C VAL A 206 1.87 10.02 7.56
N HIS A 207 0.64 10.52 7.68
CA HIS A 207 0.03 10.88 8.97
C HIS A 207 -0.85 9.73 9.42
N TYR A 208 -0.63 9.27 10.64
CA TYR A 208 -1.41 8.22 11.28
C TYR A 208 -2.36 8.82 12.31
N TYR A 209 -3.62 8.45 12.25
CA TYR A 209 -4.64 8.89 13.19
C TYR A 209 -5.09 7.72 14.06
N ASP A 210 -5.15 7.94 15.37
CA ASP A 210 -5.58 6.92 16.32
C ASP A 210 -7.10 6.67 16.24
N ARG A 211 -7.62 5.75 17.04
CA ARG A 211 -9.05 5.41 17.04
C ARG A 211 -9.96 6.55 17.54
N LYS A 212 -9.40 7.57 18.17
CA LYS A 212 -10.10 8.81 18.57
C LYS A 212 -9.98 9.91 17.50
N ASP A 213 -9.39 9.56 16.34
CA ASP A 213 -9.10 10.46 15.22
C ASP A 213 -8.09 11.58 15.54
N SER A 214 -7.28 11.41 16.59
CA SER A 214 -6.18 12.31 16.91
C SER A 214 -4.97 12.00 16.04
N HIS A 215 -4.25 13.03 15.59
CA HIS A 215 -3.00 12.86 14.86
C HIS A 215 -1.92 12.26 15.80
N LEU A 216 -1.77 10.94 15.71
CA LEU A 216 -0.91 10.17 16.62
C LEU A 216 0.57 10.32 16.29
N LYS A 217 0.93 10.10 15.02
CA LYS A 217 2.32 10.09 14.58
C LYS A 217 2.47 10.42 13.09
N THR A 218 3.66 10.86 12.72
CA THR A 218 4.04 11.14 11.34
C THR A 218 5.25 10.31 10.96
N LEU A 219 5.17 9.63 9.81
CA LEU A 219 6.29 9.02 9.13
C LEU A 219 6.74 9.93 8.00
N LYS A 220 8.04 10.25 7.94
CA LYS A 220 8.69 10.95 6.82
C LYS A 220 9.68 10.02 6.16
N LEU A 221 9.76 10.05 4.84
CA LEU A 221 10.69 9.24 4.05
C LEU A 221 11.58 10.19 3.24
N ALA A 222 12.87 9.85 3.15
CA ALA A 222 13.87 10.69 2.47
C ALA A 222 14.97 9.84 1.83
N GLY A 223 15.84 10.49 1.04
CA GLY A 223 17.04 9.86 0.47
C GLY A 223 16.69 8.72 -0.49
N TYR A 224 15.71 8.92 -1.36
CA TYR A 224 15.31 7.87 -2.30
C TYR A 224 16.41 7.54 -3.30
N GLU A 225 16.74 6.25 -3.39
CA GLU A 225 17.64 5.67 -4.38
C GLU A 225 16.91 4.72 -5.31
N ARG A 226 17.31 4.70 -6.58
CA ARG A 226 16.70 3.86 -7.61
C ARG A 226 17.54 2.63 -7.86
N HIS A 227 16.98 1.46 -7.57
CA HIS A 227 17.63 0.16 -7.75
C HIS A 227 17.11 -0.55 -9.00
N LEU A 228 17.96 -1.33 -9.65
CA LEU A 228 17.67 -2.06 -10.90
C LEU A 228 17.02 -1.18 -11.98
N GLY A 229 17.28 0.13 -11.94
CA GLY A 229 16.69 1.10 -12.87
C GLY A 229 15.19 1.35 -12.70
N GLN A 230 14.53 0.74 -11.70
CA GLN A 230 13.09 0.78 -11.54
C GLN A 230 12.63 1.02 -10.09
N TYR A 231 13.19 0.30 -9.11
CA TYR A 231 12.64 0.23 -7.75
C TYR A 231 13.21 1.32 -6.85
N TRP A 232 12.36 2.22 -6.40
CA TRP A 232 12.74 3.26 -5.47
C TRP A 232 12.73 2.75 -4.02
N ARG A 233 13.79 3.01 -3.27
CA ARG A 233 13.89 2.72 -1.84
C ARG A 233 14.33 3.97 -1.09
N ALA A 234 13.64 4.32 -0.01
CA ALA A 234 14.04 5.41 0.87
C ALA A 234 15.23 4.97 1.71
N ALA A 235 16.28 5.79 1.76
CA ALA A 235 17.43 5.54 2.62
C ALA A 235 17.12 5.91 4.07
N GLU A 236 16.18 6.80 4.33
CA GLU A 236 15.77 7.21 5.67
C GLU A 236 14.25 7.18 5.84
N MET A 237 13.80 6.67 7.00
CA MET A 237 12.42 6.72 7.45
C MET A 237 12.39 7.22 8.89
N THR A 238 11.78 8.39 9.13
CA THR A 238 11.67 9.00 10.46
C THR A 238 10.23 8.97 10.94
N MET A 239 9.96 8.23 12.03
CA MET A 239 8.67 8.19 12.72
C MET A 239 8.69 9.10 13.94
N GLU A 240 7.83 10.10 13.98
CA GLU A 240 7.66 11.02 15.11
C GLU A 240 6.30 10.78 15.78
N ASN A 241 6.30 10.54 17.10
CA ASN A 241 5.08 10.35 17.88
C ASN A 241 4.71 11.66 18.60
N HIS A 242 3.57 12.23 18.22
CA HIS A 242 3.14 13.54 18.73
C HIS A 242 2.61 13.50 20.17
N LEU A 243 2.17 12.32 20.66
CA LEU A 243 1.71 12.18 22.03
C LEU A 243 2.85 12.03 23.03
N THR A 244 3.89 11.29 22.64
CA THR A 244 5.02 10.99 23.53
C THR A 244 6.22 11.90 23.35
N GLY A 245 6.33 12.59 22.20
CA GLY A 245 7.50 13.38 21.81
C GLY A 245 8.73 12.50 21.52
N LYS A 246 8.54 11.19 21.33
CA LYS A 246 9.60 10.25 20.95
C LYS A 246 9.68 10.12 19.42
N SER A 247 10.84 9.69 18.95
CA SER A 247 11.00 9.37 17.53
C SER A 247 11.85 8.13 17.31
N THR A 248 11.73 7.57 16.11
CA THR A 248 12.59 6.47 15.63
C THR A 248 12.98 6.74 14.20
N VAL A 249 14.29 6.68 13.93
CA VAL A 249 14.85 6.77 12.59
C VAL A 249 15.30 5.38 12.15
N LEU A 250 14.91 4.99 10.93
CA LEU A 250 15.42 3.81 10.24
C LEU A 250 16.32 4.30 9.10
N GLU A 251 17.60 4.00 9.18
CA GLU A 251 18.58 4.30 8.13
C GLU A 251 18.88 3.00 7.39
N TRP A 252 18.61 2.97 6.08
CA TRP A 252 18.73 1.79 5.22
C TRP A 252 19.98 1.90 4.35
N ALA A 253 20.70 0.79 4.22
CA ALA A 253 21.89 0.67 3.39
C ALA A 253 22.04 -0.75 2.81
N ASP A 254 23.04 -0.92 1.94
CA ASP A 254 23.49 -2.21 1.42
C ASP A 254 22.38 -3.03 0.74
N PHE A 255 21.48 -2.37 0.02
CA PHE A 255 20.45 -3.08 -0.75
C PHE A 255 21.07 -3.98 -1.80
N GLN A 256 20.75 -5.27 -1.73
CA GLN A 256 21.15 -6.28 -2.70
C GLN A 256 19.92 -7.02 -3.19
N PHE A 257 19.59 -6.84 -4.45
CA PHE A 257 18.42 -7.46 -5.08
C PHE A 257 18.77 -8.80 -5.72
N ARG A 258 17.76 -9.68 -5.84
CA ARG A 258 17.86 -10.98 -6.52
C ARG A 258 18.99 -11.85 -5.99
N THR A 259 19.08 -11.90 -4.66
CA THR A 259 20.13 -12.63 -3.91
C THR A 259 19.87 -14.13 -3.77
N GLY A 260 18.84 -14.65 -4.46
CA GLY A 260 18.49 -16.08 -4.42
C GLY A 260 17.75 -16.53 -3.16
N LEU A 261 17.10 -15.60 -2.45
CA LEU A 261 16.22 -15.96 -1.33
C LEU A 261 15.04 -16.80 -1.82
N SER A 262 14.65 -17.77 -0.99
CA SER A 262 13.57 -18.71 -1.26
C SER A 262 12.59 -18.77 -0.09
N GLU A 263 11.43 -19.39 -0.28
CA GLU A 263 10.42 -19.66 0.73
C GLU A 263 10.99 -20.29 2.03
N SER A 264 12.03 -21.13 1.90
CA SER A 264 12.67 -21.79 3.03
C SER A 264 13.35 -20.82 4.01
N ASP A 265 13.82 -19.66 3.51
CA ASP A 265 14.43 -18.62 4.33
C ASP A 265 13.42 -17.91 5.24
N PHE A 266 12.14 -18.01 4.91
CA PHE A 266 11.03 -17.34 5.61
C PHE A 266 10.14 -18.35 6.36
N SER A 267 10.72 -19.42 6.86
CA SER A 267 10.02 -20.42 7.68
C SER A 267 10.22 -20.18 9.18
N GLN A 268 9.32 -20.68 10.02
CA GLN A 268 9.53 -20.68 11.47
C GLN A 268 10.75 -21.51 11.90
N THR A 269 11.15 -22.48 11.06
CA THR A 269 12.38 -23.24 11.28
C THR A 269 13.62 -22.38 11.01
N ALA A 270 13.61 -21.58 9.93
CA ALA A 270 14.66 -20.61 9.63
C ALA A 270 14.76 -19.56 10.74
N LEU A 271 13.61 -19.08 11.27
CA LEU A 271 13.55 -18.12 12.36
C LEU A 271 14.30 -18.59 13.64
N ARG A 272 14.35 -19.89 13.94
CA ARG A 272 15.11 -20.45 15.08
C ARG A 272 16.62 -20.54 14.82
N ARG A 273 17.06 -20.46 13.56
CA ARG A 273 18.46 -20.63 13.15
C ARG A 273 19.16 -19.29 12.90
N VAL A 274 18.45 -18.17 13.06
CA VAL A 274 19.04 -16.83 12.94
C VAL A 274 20.13 -16.66 14.01
N ARG A 275 21.35 -16.38 13.57
CA ARG A 275 22.52 -16.09 14.41
C ARG A 275 23.04 -14.70 14.09
#